data_102c679e913410deb2e55c2a3b574180
#
_entry.id   102c679e913410deb2e55c2a3b574180
#
_cell.length_a   1.000
_cell.length_b   1.000
_cell.length_c   1.000
_cell.angle_alpha   90.00
_cell.angle_beta   90.00
_cell.angle_gamma   90.00
#
_symmetry.space_group_name_H-M   'P 1'
#
loop_
_entity.id
_entity.type
_entity.pdbx_description
1 polymer ?
#
loop_
_entity_poly.entity_id
_entity_poly.type
_entity_poly.pdbx_seq_one_letter_code
_entity_poly.pdbx_strand_id
1 'polypeptide(L)'
;MKRLGFLLLLFLTACTGSQEPPLPALLAAGGGDEVRFYRAQDLQRGTGTPVETWATPGLQDLAYSPTFQRLYLLFPDRVEAYDATGFSETSVPKGTPAAQGLPPGVDCTGGYLRLGQNALLLHCPAAARAFLWPLDGSGSLLEADLTGLDPAARLALLPQGSLDLLAYLTSAAMGFRPAQDPEGTPSLERPLSPPLDPAPFDLRAAAAKGTRFCPASLARAARRYTRHAGPPA
;
A
#
# COMPACT_ATOMS: atom_id res chain seq x y z
N MET A 1 16.26 -52.47 -28.82
CA MET A 1 16.84 -51.26 -28.35
C MET A 1 16.12 -50.07 -28.99
N LYS A 2 15.03 -49.63 -28.47
CA LYS A 2 14.26 -48.42 -28.86
C LYS A 2 13.15 -48.23 -27.84
N ARG A 3 13.33 -47.48 -26.78
CA ARG A 3 12.28 -46.91 -25.93
C ARG A 3 12.93 -46.24 -24.71
N LEU A 4 13.72 -45.16 -24.96
CA LEU A 4 14.21 -44.32 -23.87
C LEU A 4 14.33 -42.83 -24.36
N GLY A 5 13.26 -42.29 -24.90
CA GLY A 5 13.32 -40.96 -25.51
C GLY A 5 12.07 -40.09 -25.27
N PHE A 6 11.19 -40.48 -24.32
CA PHE A 6 9.89 -39.75 -24.21
C PHE A 6 9.56 -39.23 -22.82
N LEU A 7 10.51 -39.19 -21.89
CA LEU A 7 10.25 -38.83 -20.51
C LEU A 7 10.96 -37.51 -20.04
N LEU A 8 11.52 -36.73 -20.96
CA LEU A 8 12.27 -35.53 -20.62
C LEU A 8 11.61 -34.22 -21.09
N LEU A 9 10.37 -34.23 -21.53
CA LEU A 9 9.68 -33.06 -22.09
C LEU A 9 8.51 -32.55 -21.25
N LEU A 10 8.33 -33.04 -20.02
CA LEU A 10 7.16 -32.68 -19.18
C LEU A 10 7.45 -31.79 -17.97
N PHE A 11 8.65 -31.22 -17.86
CA PHE A 11 9.01 -30.37 -16.71
C PHE A 11 9.27 -28.88 -17.04
N LEU A 12 8.92 -28.38 -18.22
CA LEU A 12 9.15 -27.00 -18.61
C LEU A 12 7.89 -26.11 -18.70
N THR A 13 6.73 -26.58 -18.24
CA THR A 13 5.47 -25.80 -18.33
C THR A 13 4.91 -25.31 -17.00
N ALA A 14 5.74 -25.08 -15.99
CA ALA A 14 5.26 -24.67 -14.66
C ALA A 14 5.53 -23.19 -14.29
N CYS A 15 5.87 -22.33 -15.24
CA CYS A 15 6.07 -20.90 -14.97
C CYS A 15 5.49 -19.94 -16.02
N THR A 16 4.53 -20.39 -16.81
CA THR A 16 3.84 -19.51 -17.77
C THR A 16 2.40 -19.32 -17.35
N GLY A 17 2.11 -18.25 -16.65
CA GLY A 17 0.74 -17.91 -16.32
C GLY A 17 0.58 -16.92 -15.19
N SER A 18 1.40 -15.90 -15.09
CA SER A 18 0.93 -14.67 -14.47
C SER A 18 0.00 -13.99 -15.50
N GLN A 19 -1.26 -14.39 -15.53
CA GLN A 19 -2.27 -13.51 -16.11
C GLN A 19 -2.14 -12.19 -15.32
N GLU A 20 -1.70 -11.15 -16.01
CA GLU A 20 -1.78 -9.81 -15.45
C GLU A 20 -3.24 -9.61 -15.03
N PRO A 21 -3.48 -9.19 -13.77
CA PRO A 21 -4.84 -8.93 -13.33
C PRO A 21 -5.48 -7.94 -14.33
N PRO A 22 -6.75 -8.12 -14.68
CA PRO A 22 -7.43 -7.19 -15.57
C PRO A 22 -7.31 -5.79 -14.99
N LEU A 23 -7.04 -4.82 -15.84
CA LEU A 23 -6.97 -3.42 -15.40
C LEU A 23 -8.29 -3.01 -14.77
N PRO A 24 -8.24 -2.28 -13.65
CA PRO A 24 -9.45 -1.73 -13.05
C PRO A 24 -10.16 -0.81 -14.08
N ALA A 25 -11.48 -0.78 -14.04
CA ALA A 25 -12.27 0.06 -14.94
C ALA A 25 -11.99 1.56 -14.73
N LEU A 26 -11.76 1.95 -13.46
CA LEU A 26 -11.44 3.31 -13.05
C LEU A 26 -10.09 3.37 -12.34
N LEU A 27 -9.41 4.49 -12.52
CA LEU A 27 -8.23 4.90 -11.78
C LEU A 27 -8.50 6.23 -11.09
N ALA A 28 -8.18 6.32 -9.81
CA ALA A 28 -8.22 7.56 -9.05
C ALA A 28 -6.80 8.12 -8.89
N ALA A 29 -6.62 9.39 -9.15
CA ALA A 29 -5.37 10.11 -8.94
C ALA A 29 -5.65 11.30 -8.03
N GLY A 30 -4.97 11.35 -6.88
CA GLY A 30 -5.02 12.48 -5.95
C GLY A 30 -3.79 13.36 -6.10
N GLY A 31 -3.97 14.66 -6.04
CA GLY A 31 -2.87 15.62 -6.07
C GLY A 31 -3.37 17.05 -5.93
N GLY A 32 -2.62 17.88 -5.20
CA GLY A 32 -3.07 19.22 -4.86
C GLY A 32 -4.32 19.15 -3.98
N ASP A 33 -5.38 19.83 -4.40
CA ASP A 33 -6.63 19.91 -3.65
C ASP A 33 -7.78 19.15 -4.32
N GLU A 34 -7.46 18.11 -5.10
CA GLU A 34 -8.47 17.37 -5.84
C GLU A 34 -8.15 15.88 -6.03
N VAL A 35 -9.19 15.08 -6.23
CA VAL A 35 -9.11 13.70 -6.74
C VAL A 35 -9.76 13.66 -8.10
N ARG A 36 -9.04 13.14 -9.09
CA ARG A 36 -9.53 12.94 -10.47
C ARG A 36 -9.71 11.46 -10.74
N PHE A 37 -10.83 11.13 -11.36
CA PHE A 37 -11.16 9.76 -11.74
C PHE A 37 -11.08 9.61 -13.25
N TYR A 38 -10.38 8.58 -13.72
CA TYR A 38 -10.15 8.32 -15.13
C TYR A 38 -10.61 6.92 -15.50
N ARG A 39 -11.12 6.74 -16.72
CA ARG A 39 -11.25 5.40 -17.28
C ARG A 39 -9.86 4.86 -17.61
N ALA A 40 -9.60 3.64 -17.18
CA ALA A 40 -8.28 3.01 -17.46
C ALA A 40 -8.04 2.90 -18.98
N GLN A 41 -9.07 2.59 -19.75
CA GLN A 41 -8.97 2.49 -21.21
C GLN A 41 -8.62 3.82 -21.88
N ASP A 42 -9.14 4.95 -21.39
CA ASP A 42 -8.84 6.26 -21.96
C ASP A 42 -7.39 6.65 -21.71
N LEU A 43 -6.88 6.36 -20.52
CA LEU A 43 -5.46 6.57 -20.19
C LEU A 43 -4.53 5.71 -21.07
N GLN A 44 -4.91 4.45 -21.36
CA GLN A 44 -4.16 3.60 -22.29
C GLN A 44 -4.14 4.16 -23.72
N ARG A 45 -5.19 4.85 -24.13
CA ARG A 45 -5.28 5.51 -25.45
C ARG A 45 -4.61 6.89 -25.47
N GLY A 46 -4.04 7.34 -24.35
CA GLY A 46 -3.43 8.65 -24.24
C GLY A 46 -4.44 9.81 -24.07
N THR A 47 -5.70 9.50 -23.78
CA THR A 47 -6.73 10.51 -23.50
C THR A 47 -6.88 10.67 -21.99
N GLY A 48 -6.52 11.84 -21.47
CA GLY A 48 -6.47 12.12 -20.02
C GLY A 48 -7.66 12.94 -19.49
N THR A 49 -8.86 12.82 -20.08
CA THR A 49 -10.04 13.53 -19.59
C THR A 49 -10.63 12.78 -18.38
N PRO A 50 -10.75 13.40 -17.20
CA PRO A 50 -11.37 12.75 -16.06
C PRO A 50 -12.88 12.57 -16.29
N VAL A 51 -13.40 11.45 -15.77
CA VAL A 51 -14.85 11.18 -15.69
C VAL A 51 -15.49 12.09 -14.65
N GLU A 52 -14.76 12.31 -13.55
CA GLU A 52 -15.23 13.09 -12.41
C GLU A 52 -14.02 13.70 -11.69
N THR A 53 -14.23 14.84 -11.03
CA THR A 53 -13.23 15.52 -10.20
C THR A 53 -13.88 15.93 -8.89
N TRP A 54 -13.31 15.51 -7.78
CA TRP A 54 -13.75 15.92 -6.44
C TRP A 54 -12.80 16.98 -5.89
N ALA A 55 -13.34 18.09 -5.43
CA ALA A 55 -12.59 19.03 -4.63
C ALA A 55 -12.30 18.39 -3.25
N THR A 56 -11.00 18.31 -2.89
CA THR A 56 -10.49 17.68 -1.67
C THR A 56 -9.33 18.50 -1.11
N PRO A 57 -9.59 19.76 -0.67
CA PRO A 57 -8.53 20.65 -0.19
C PRO A 57 -7.78 20.03 0.99
N GLY A 58 -6.46 20.04 0.92
CA GLY A 58 -5.58 19.48 1.93
C GLY A 58 -5.38 17.96 1.83
N LEU A 59 -5.76 17.30 0.73
CA LEU A 59 -5.54 15.88 0.53
C LEU A 59 -4.05 15.53 0.64
N GLN A 60 -3.72 14.53 1.46
CA GLN A 60 -2.36 14.03 1.65
C GLN A 60 -2.11 12.74 0.85
N ASP A 61 -3.05 11.80 0.91
CA ASP A 61 -2.94 10.50 0.22
C ASP A 61 -4.32 9.89 0.00
N LEU A 62 -4.39 8.91 -0.89
CA LEU A 62 -5.58 8.12 -1.15
C LEU A 62 -5.27 6.63 -1.27
N ALA A 63 -6.23 5.79 -0.89
CA ALA A 63 -6.15 4.35 -1.05
C ALA A 63 -7.53 3.77 -1.40
N TYR A 64 -7.57 2.72 -2.22
CA TYR A 64 -8.82 2.04 -2.56
C TYR A 64 -8.77 0.57 -2.19
N SER A 65 -9.75 0.12 -1.42
CA SER A 65 -9.94 -1.29 -1.08
C SER A 65 -10.99 -1.93 -1.99
N PRO A 66 -10.59 -2.83 -2.90
CA PRO A 66 -11.55 -3.54 -3.75
C PRO A 66 -12.42 -4.53 -2.96
N THR A 67 -11.91 -5.09 -1.88
CA THR A 67 -12.63 -6.04 -1.03
C THR A 67 -13.80 -5.38 -0.30
N PHE A 68 -13.56 -4.19 0.24
CA PHE A 68 -14.58 -3.42 0.97
C PHE A 68 -15.29 -2.39 0.09
N GLN A 69 -14.87 -2.25 -1.17
CA GLN A 69 -15.37 -1.25 -2.12
C GLN A 69 -15.40 0.16 -1.49
N ARG A 70 -14.26 0.56 -0.90
CA ARG A 70 -14.11 1.86 -0.24
C ARG A 70 -12.91 2.63 -0.75
N LEU A 71 -13.12 3.93 -0.96
CA LEU A 71 -12.06 4.89 -1.24
C LEU A 71 -11.76 5.67 0.04
N TYR A 72 -10.52 5.62 0.48
CA TYR A 72 -10.03 6.35 1.65
C TYR A 72 -9.25 7.57 1.20
N LEU A 73 -9.49 8.69 1.87
CA LEU A 73 -8.78 9.95 1.68
C LEU A 73 -8.18 10.39 3.01
N LEU A 74 -6.89 10.70 3.03
CA LEU A 74 -6.18 11.21 4.20
C LEU A 74 -6.04 12.73 4.10
N PHE A 75 -6.37 13.40 5.20
CA PHE A 75 -6.20 14.83 5.41
C PHE A 75 -5.28 15.05 6.62
N PRO A 76 -4.80 16.29 6.86
CA PRO A 76 -3.94 16.58 8.01
C PRO A 76 -4.56 16.24 9.37
N ASP A 77 -5.89 16.35 9.47
CA ASP A 77 -6.65 16.24 10.71
C ASP A 77 -7.62 15.05 10.79
N ARG A 78 -7.82 14.34 9.68
CA ARG A 78 -8.80 13.25 9.59
C ARG A 78 -8.52 12.28 8.45
N VAL A 79 -9.21 11.15 8.51
CA VAL A 79 -9.35 10.22 7.38
C VAL A 79 -10.84 10.07 7.06
N GLU A 80 -11.16 9.96 5.78
CA GLU A 80 -12.52 9.78 5.26
C GLU A 80 -12.59 8.50 4.43
N ALA A 81 -13.68 7.71 4.59
CA ALA A 81 -13.96 6.53 3.79
C ALA A 81 -15.26 6.70 3.02
N TYR A 82 -15.17 6.69 1.72
CA TYR A 82 -16.31 6.79 0.80
C TYR A 82 -16.74 5.41 0.32
N ASP A 83 -18.04 5.17 0.25
CA ASP A 83 -18.59 4.00 -0.41
C ASP A 83 -18.38 4.12 -1.93
N ALA A 84 -17.71 3.14 -2.50
CA ALA A 84 -17.39 3.08 -3.92
C ALA A 84 -18.22 2.02 -4.67
N THR A 85 -19.25 1.44 -4.06
CA THR A 85 -20.12 0.44 -4.70
C THR A 85 -20.87 1.00 -5.92
N GLY A 86 -21.16 2.31 -5.92
CA GLY A 86 -21.78 3.03 -7.02
C GLY A 86 -20.82 3.58 -8.08
N PHE A 87 -19.52 3.34 -7.96
CA PHE A 87 -18.55 3.85 -8.92
C PHE A 87 -18.61 3.06 -10.23
N SER A 88 -18.60 3.78 -11.34
CA SER A 88 -18.62 3.21 -12.68
C SER A 88 -17.79 4.05 -13.64
N GLU A 89 -17.53 3.53 -14.82
CA GLU A 89 -16.80 4.24 -15.88
C GLU A 89 -17.48 5.55 -16.34
N THR A 90 -18.74 5.78 -15.98
CA THR A 90 -19.51 6.95 -16.40
C THR A 90 -19.95 7.85 -15.25
N SER A 91 -19.80 7.39 -14.00
CA SER A 91 -20.26 8.13 -12.82
C SER A 91 -19.48 7.73 -11.57
N VAL A 92 -19.04 8.73 -10.83
CA VAL A 92 -18.35 8.56 -9.54
C VAL A 92 -18.98 9.49 -8.52
N PRO A 93 -20.17 9.11 -7.98
CA PRO A 93 -20.91 9.96 -7.07
C PRO A 93 -20.12 10.17 -5.75
N LYS A 94 -19.94 11.42 -5.35
CA LYS A 94 -19.35 11.76 -4.05
C LYS A 94 -20.44 11.67 -2.98
N GLY A 95 -20.53 10.51 -2.34
CA GLY A 95 -21.44 10.30 -1.22
C GLY A 95 -20.97 10.97 0.07
N THR A 96 -21.69 10.74 1.17
CA THR A 96 -21.26 11.15 2.52
C THR A 96 -20.24 10.13 3.04
N PRO A 97 -19.03 10.55 3.44
CA PRO A 97 -18.04 9.63 3.97
C PRO A 97 -18.32 9.24 5.42
N ALA A 98 -17.87 8.06 5.81
CA ALA A 98 -17.53 7.81 7.20
C ALA A 98 -16.22 8.56 7.48
N ALA A 99 -16.22 9.45 8.46
CA ALA A 99 -15.06 10.27 8.79
C ALA A 99 -14.58 9.97 10.21
N GLN A 100 -13.26 9.87 10.36
CA GLN A 100 -12.61 9.68 11.64
C GLN A 100 -11.57 10.78 11.84
N GLY A 101 -11.78 11.62 12.84
CA GLY A 101 -10.80 12.65 13.26
C GLY A 101 -9.55 12.00 13.85
N LEU A 102 -8.40 12.62 13.60
CA LEU A 102 -7.15 12.24 14.26
C LEU A 102 -7.17 12.71 15.73
N PRO A 103 -6.41 12.05 16.63
CA PRO A 103 -6.29 12.52 18.00
C PRO A 103 -5.79 13.96 18.10
N PRO A 104 -6.19 14.72 19.12
CA PRO A 104 -5.75 16.10 19.31
C PRO A 104 -4.23 16.24 19.27
N GLY A 105 -3.74 17.23 18.53
CA GLY A 105 -2.31 17.51 18.39
C GLY A 105 -1.58 16.65 17.36
N VAL A 106 -2.28 15.75 16.66
CA VAL A 106 -1.71 15.00 15.53
C VAL A 106 -1.95 15.78 14.24
N ASP A 107 -0.87 16.12 13.55
CA ASP A 107 -0.88 16.63 12.19
C ASP A 107 -0.32 15.57 11.25
N CYS A 108 -1.13 15.15 10.28
CA CYS A 108 -0.78 14.14 9.30
C CYS A 108 -0.32 14.73 7.95
N THR A 109 0.14 15.99 7.95
CA THR A 109 0.74 16.61 6.75
C THR A 109 1.94 15.79 6.29
N GLY A 110 1.99 15.47 4.98
CA GLY A 110 2.97 14.54 4.40
C GLY A 110 2.73 13.07 4.77
N GLY A 111 1.59 12.78 5.40
CA GLY A 111 1.19 11.42 5.74
C GLY A 111 0.78 10.59 4.54
N TYR A 112 0.67 9.28 4.77
CA TYR A 112 0.25 8.34 3.74
C TYR A 112 -0.58 7.17 4.29
N LEU A 113 -1.31 6.54 3.39
CA LEU A 113 -2.16 5.39 3.65
C LEU A 113 -1.54 4.11 3.11
N ARG A 114 -1.72 2.99 3.84
CA ARG A 114 -1.40 1.64 3.34
C ARG A 114 -2.52 0.67 3.72
N LEU A 115 -2.96 -0.09 2.72
CA LEU A 115 -3.97 -1.12 2.92
C LEU A 115 -3.33 -2.39 3.45
N GLY A 116 -3.90 -2.93 4.53
CA GLY A 116 -3.71 -4.30 4.96
C GLY A 116 -4.83 -5.21 4.47
N GLN A 117 -5.02 -6.33 5.13
CA GLN A 117 -6.14 -7.23 4.89
C GLN A 117 -7.42 -6.77 5.61
N ASN A 118 -7.27 -6.30 6.86
CA ASN A 118 -8.39 -5.95 7.73
C ASN A 118 -8.35 -4.48 8.17
N ALA A 119 -7.20 -3.84 8.06
CA ALA A 119 -6.99 -2.47 8.51
C ALA A 119 -6.33 -1.59 7.44
N LEU A 120 -6.62 -0.31 7.55
CA LEU A 120 -5.93 0.77 6.88
C LEU A 120 -4.90 1.34 7.85
N LEU A 121 -3.64 1.39 7.46
CA LEU A 121 -2.59 2.11 8.16
C LEU A 121 -2.58 3.56 7.71
N LEU A 122 -2.67 4.48 8.66
CA LEU A 122 -2.42 5.89 8.51
C LEU A 122 -1.05 6.18 9.15
N HIS A 123 -0.07 6.63 8.38
CA HIS A 123 1.22 7.05 8.93
C HIS A 123 1.35 8.56 8.84
N CYS A 124 1.61 9.19 9.98
CA CYS A 124 1.78 10.64 10.15
C CYS A 124 3.24 10.91 10.55
N PRO A 125 4.16 10.97 9.57
CA PRO A 125 5.60 11.02 9.86
C PRO A 125 6.01 12.27 10.63
N ALA A 126 5.37 13.42 10.39
CA ALA A 126 5.64 14.67 11.12
C ALA A 126 5.31 14.56 12.62
N ALA A 127 4.31 13.76 12.97
CA ALA A 127 3.94 13.47 14.35
C ALA A 127 4.68 12.24 14.92
N ALA A 128 5.46 11.51 14.11
CA ALA A 128 6.06 10.22 14.45
C ALA A 128 5.02 9.21 14.99
N ARG A 129 3.81 9.22 14.46
CA ARG A 129 2.70 8.38 14.88
C ARG A 129 2.08 7.64 13.70
N ALA A 130 1.51 6.49 13.98
CA ALA A 130 0.71 5.74 13.02
C ALA A 130 -0.57 5.21 13.68
N PHE A 131 -1.59 5.04 12.88
CA PHE A 131 -2.90 4.57 13.32
C PHE A 131 -3.42 3.49 12.41
N LEU A 132 -4.24 2.62 12.97
CA LEU A 132 -4.96 1.57 12.26
C LEU A 132 -6.45 1.89 12.29
N TRP A 133 -7.10 1.80 11.14
CA TRP A 133 -8.54 1.92 11.03
C TRP A 133 -9.12 0.68 10.35
N PRO A 134 -10.18 0.04 10.89
CA PRO A 134 -10.82 -1.08 10.20
C PRO A 134 -11.25 -0.73 8.77
N LEU A 135 -11.01 -1.64 7.82
CA LEU A 135 -11.29 -1.38 6.39
C LEU A 135 -12.78 -1.29 6.05
N ASP A 136 -13.66 -1.72 6.95
CA ASP A 136 -15.10 -1.49 6.81
C ASP A 136 -15.52 -0.05 7.17
N GLY A 137 -14.56 0.77 7.63
CA GLY A 137 -14.80 2.15 8.07
C GLY A 137 -15.55 2.26 9.39
N SER A 138 -15.66 1.15 10.13
CA SER A 138 -16.27 1.11 11.46
C SER A 138 -15.25 1.40 12.56
N GLY A 139 -15.75 1.67 13.76
CA GLY A 139 -14.90 1.81 14.94
C GLY A 139 -14.05 3.08 14.97
N SER A 140 -13.12 3.12 15.92
CA SER A 140 -12.19 4.22 16.14
C SER A 140 -10.79 3.90 15.61
N LEU A 141 -9.98 4.93 15.45
CA LEU A 141 -8.55 4.78 15.19
C LEU A 141 -7.86 4.14 16.40
N LEU A 142 -7.03 3.14 16.13
CA LEU A 142 -6.17 2.51 17.12
C LEU A 142 -4.73 2.91 16.82
N GLU A 143 -4.00 3.41 17.81
CA GLU A 143 -2.61 3.77 17.61
C GLU A 143 -1.74 2.52 17.47
N ALA A 144 -0.91 2.51 16.42
CA ALA A 144 0.08 1.46 16.24
C ALA A 144 1.30 1.72 17.12
N ASP A 145 1.85 0.66 17.71
CA ASP A 145 3.06 0.79 18.50
C ASP A 145 4.29 0.99 17.61
N LEU A 146 4.91 2.16 17.69
CA LEU A 146 6.15 2.52 17.00
C LEU A 146 7.35 2.59 17.95
N THR A 147 7.24 2.08 19.18
CA THR A 147 8.33 2.14 20.17
C THR A 147 9.61 1.52 19.61
N GLY A 148 10.71 2.27 19.69
CA GLY A 148 12.03 1.85 19.21
C GLY A 148 12.22 1.92 17.69
N LEU A 149 11.22 2.35 16.91
CA LEU A 149 11.42 2.63 15.49
C LEU A 149 11.92 4.06 15.27
N ASP A 150 12.76 4.22 14.24
CA ASP A 150 13.16 5.52 13.75
C ASP A 150 11.93 6.30 13.24
N PRO A 151 11.73 7.57 13.63
CA PRO A 151 10.65 8.42 13.11
C PRO A 151 10.61 8.50 11.57
N ALA A 152 11.75 8.34 10.90
CA ALA A 152 11.85 8.30 9.45
C ALA A 152 11.51 6.93 8.84
N ALA A 153 11.14 5.94 9.66
CA ALA A 153 10.80 4.61 9.16
C ALA A 153 9.67 4.66 8.14
N ARG A 154 9.80 3.87 7.08
CA ARG A 154 8.71 3.61 6.14
C ARG A 154 7.91 2.42 6.64
N LEU A 155 6.60 2.59 6.70
CA LEU A 155 5.67 1.60 7.26
C LEU A 155 4.74 1.04 6.19
N ALA A 156 4.39 -0.22 6.33
CA ALA A 156 3.33 -0.88 5.56
C ALA A 156 2.64 -1.94 6.41
N LEU A 157 1.50 -2.45 5.94
CA LEU A 157 0.85 -3.62 6.54
C LEU A 157 1.16 -4.86 5.71
N LEU A 158 1.53 -5.94 6.38
CA LEU A 158 1.75 -7.25 5.79
C LEU A 158 0.66 -8.21 6.29
N PRO A 159 -0.25 -8.65 5.40
CA PRO A 159 -1.27 -9.63 5.76
C PRO A 159 -0.66 -10.96 6.20
N GLN A 160 -1.04 -11.44 7.38
CA GLN A 160 -0.65 -12.75 7.88
C GLN A 160 -1.84 -13.49 8.50
N GLY A 161 -2.46 -14.38 7.76
CA GLY A 161 -3.67 -15.08 8.20
C GLY A 161 -4.82 -14.09 8.43
N SER A 162 -5.32 -14.00 9.65
CA SER A 162 -6.37 -13.05 10.06
C SER A 162 -5.82 -11.74 10.63
N LEU A 163 -4.49 -11.57 10.69
CA LEU A 163 -3.84 -10.41 11.29
C LEU A 163 -3.08 -9.60 10.24
N ASP A 164 -2.93 -8.33 10.51
CA ASP A 164 -2.01 -7.46 9.78
C ASP A 164 -0.77 -7.21 10.66
N LEU A 165 0.42 -7.50 10.13
CA LEU A 165 1.68 -7.14 10.76
C LEU A 165 2.15 -5.78 10.27
N LEU A 166 2.75 -5.00 11.15
CA LEU A 166 3.43 -3.76 10.78
C LEU A 166 4.82 -4.10 10.22
N ALA A 167 4.98 -3.93 8.91
CA ALA A 167 6.28 -3.99 8.26
C ALA A 167 6.94 -2.62 8.30
N TYR A 168 8.27 -2.58 8.53
CA TYR A 168 9.02 -1.33 8.59
C TYR A 168 10.36 -1.43 7.88
N LEU A 169 10.80 -0.27 7.37
CA LEU A 169 12.10 -0.07 6.75
C LEU A 169 12.72 1.19 7.36
N THR A 170 13.88 1.04 7.99
CA THR A 170 14.69 2.13 8.51
C THR A 170 16.00 2.24 7.72
N SER A 171 16.85 3.19 8.06
CA SER A 171 18.21 3.27 7.50
C SER A 171 19.09 2.06 7.86
N ALA A 172 18.84 1.43 9.00
CA ALA A 172 19.69 0.38 9.56
C ALA A 172 19.09 -1.02 9.46
N ALA A 173 17.76 -1.14 9.37
CA ALA A 173 17.07 -2.42 9.44
C ALA A 173 15.76 -2.44 8.66
N MET A 174 15.33 -3.64 8.29
CA MET A 174 13.98 -3.92 7.86
C MET A 174 13.40 -5.05 8.71
N GLY A 175 12.10 -5.00 8.95
CA GLY A 175 11.46 -6.03 9.74
C GLY A 175 9.95 -5.94 9.75
N PHE A 176 9.34 -6.75 10.61
CA PHE A 176 7.92 -6.72 10.89
C PHE A 176 7.65 -7.11 12.34
N ARG A 177 6.55 -6.61 12.88
CA ARG A 177 6.05 -6.91 14.21
C ARG A 177 4.53 -6.80 14.24
N PRO A 178 3.84 -7.28 15.29
CA PRO A 178 2.42 -7.01 15.45
C PRO A 178 2.16 -5.51 15.44
N ALA A 179 1.06 -5.12 14.80
CA ALA A 179 0.70 -3.70 14.73
C ALA A 179 0.10 -3.18 16.05
N GLN A 180 -0.41 -4.07 16.91
CA GLN A 180 -1.19 -3.70 18.11
C GLN A 180 -0.77 -4.41 19.40
N ASP A 181 0.11 -5.39 19.37
CA ASP A 181 0.51 -6.15 20.56
C ASP A 181 2.02 -6.37 20.57
N PRO A 182 2.77 -5.57 21.32
CA PRO A 182 4.21 -5.71 21.43
C PRO A 182 4.66 -6.90 22.30
N GLU A 183 3.80 -7.45 23.19
CA GLU A 183 4.26 -8.34 24.25
C GLU A 183 4.29 -9.83 23.88
N GLY A 184 3.68 -10.26 22.81
CA GLY A 184 3.49 -11.71 22.58
C GLY A 184 3.99 -12.29 21.26
N THR A 185 4.19 -11.50 20.26
CA THR A 185 4.48 -12.02 18.93
C THR A 185 5.93 -11.71 18.50
N PRO A 186 6.67 -12.69 17.98
CA PRO A 186 8.07 -12.47 17.59
C PRO A 186 8.16 -11.39 16.51
N SER A 187 8.90 -10.33 16.80
CA SER A 187 9.37 -9.41 15.77
C SER A 187 10.54 -10.05 15.04
N LEU A 188 10.52 -10.00 13.72
CA LEU A 188 11.68 -10.36 12.92
C LEU A 188 12.32 -9.07 12.41
N GLU A 189 13.57 -8.86 12.77
CA GLU A 189 14.38 -7.76 12.28
C GLU A 189 15.60 -8.28 11.54
N ARG A 190 15.95 -7.65 10.43
CA ARG A 190 17.16 -7.93 9.66
C ARG A 190 17.93 -6.64 9.50
N PRO A 191 19.17 -6.58 10.02
CA PRO A 191 20.04 -5.43 9.80
C PRO A 191 20.37 -5.29 8.32
N LEU A 192 20.49 -4.05 7.87
CA LEU A 192 20.91 -3.69 6.52
C LEU A 192 22.39 -3.36 6.51
N SER A 193 23.12 -3.97 5.57
CA SER A 193 24.54 -3.67 5.37
C SER A 193 24.84 -3.62 3.87
N PRO A 194 25.24 -2.46 3.34
CA PRO A 194 25.36 -1.16 4.02
C PRO A 194 23.99 -0.57 4.42
N PRO A 195 23.98 0.39 5.35
CA PRO A 195 22.78 1.19 5.64
C PRO A 195 22.27 1.89 4.36
N LEU A 196 20.97 2.13 4.29
CA LEU A 196 20.34 2.82 3.16
C LEU A 196 19.51 4.02 3.64
N ASP A 197 19.28 4.99 2.75
CA ASP A 197 18.31 6.04 3.00
C ASP A 197 16.90 5.50 2.69
N PRO A 198 15.97 5.41 3.67
CA PRO A 198 14.62 4.92 3.43
C PRO A 198 13.73 5.95 2.70
N ALA A 199 14.11 7.22 2.67
CA ALA A 199 13.28 8.30 2.14
C ALA A 199 12.82 8.08 0.68
N PRO A 200 13.66 7.60 -0.27
CA PRO A 200 13.23 7.38 -1.65
C PRO A 200 12.41 6.10 -1.85
N PHE A 201 12.25 5.26 -0.80
CA PHE A 201 11.54 4.00 -0.93
C PHE A 201 10.08 4.14 -0.53
N ASP A 202 9.20 3.61 -1.36
CA ASP A 202 7.80 3.38 -1.02
C ASP A 202 7.64 1.92 -0.57
N LEU A 203 7.51 1.70 0.74
CA LEU A 203 7.34 0.37 1.28
C LEU A 203 5.90 -0.11 1.00
N ARG A 204 5.76 -1.05 0.08
CA ARG A 204 4.51 -1.74 -0.20
C ARG A 204 4.66 -3.19 0.20
N ALA A 205 3.79 -3.66 1.07
CA ALA A 205 3.74 -5.07 1.40
C ALA A 205 3.30 -5.86 0.17
N ALA A 206 4.17 -6.72 -0.34
CA ALA A 206 3.77 -7.72 -1.31
C ALA A 206 2.99 -8.80 -0.56
N ALA A 207 1.72 -9.01 -0.92
CA ALA A 207 0.94 -10.12 -0.40
C ALA A 207 1.67 -11.43 -0.75
N ALA A 208 2.21 -12.12 0.25
CA ALA A 208 2.79 -13.44 0.08
C ALA A 208 1.65 -14.44 -0.15
N LYS A 209 1.49 -14.88 -1.38
CA LYS A 209 0.63 -16.02 -1.69
C LYS A 209 1.36 -17.29 -1.22
N GLY A 210 0.99 -17.77 -0.02
CA GLY A 210 1.56 -18.98 0.58
C GLY A 210 2.73 -18.73 1.53
N THR A 211 2.98 -19.68 2.42
CA THR A 211 3.94 -19.67 3.54
C THR A 211 5.43 -19.58 3.17
N ARG A 212 5.79 -19.13 1.97
CA ARG A 212 7.17 -18.94 1.56
C ARG A 212 7.41 -17.51 1.13
N PHE A 213 8.12 -16.76 1.97
CA PHE A 213 8.77 -15.52 1.58
C PHE A 213 9.69 -15.80 0.38
N CYS A 214 9.37 -15.26 -0.79
CA CYS A 214 10.31 -15.19 -1.89
C CYS A 214 11.08 -13.86 -1.81
N PRO A 215 12.31 -13.84 -1.29
CA PRO A 215 13.13 -12.62 -1.23
C PRO A 215 13.49 -12.06 -2.62
N ALA A 216 13.21 -12.79 -3.67
CA ALA A 216 13.49 -12.38 -5.05
C ALA A 216 12.61 -11.23 -5.57
N SER A 217 11.42 -10.99 -5.00
CA SER A 217 10.53 -9.91 -5.43
C SER A 217 10.96 -8.53 -4.93
N LEU A 218 11.48 -8.44 -3.71
CA LEU A 218 12.07 -7.22 -3.15
C LEU A 218 13.35 -6.80 -3.88
N ALA A 219 14.21 -7.76 -4.22
CA ALA A 219 15.43 -7.52 -4.98
C ALA A 219 15.17 -7.08 -6.43
N ARG A 220 14.02 -7.42 -7.01
CA ARG A 220 13.66 -7.03 -8.38
C ARG A 220 13.09 -5.60 -8.44
N ALA A 221 12.38 -5.14 -7.42
CA ALA A 221 11.91 -3.76 -7.29
C ALA A 221 13.11 -2.80 -7.11
N ALA A 222 14.06 -3.13 -6.23
CA ALA A 222 15.27 -2.35 -6.02
C ALA A 222 16.14 -2.25 -7.30
N ARG A 223 16.28 -3.34 -8.08
CA ARG A 223 17.07 -3.32 -9.33
C ARG A 223 16.46 -2.53 -10.47
N ARG A 224 15.15 -2.33 -10.50
CA ARG A 224 14.53 -1.47 -11.53
C ARG A 224 14.78 0.01 -11.24
N TYR A 225 14.85 0.40 -9.98
CA TYR A 225 15.06 1.79 -9.59
C TYR A 225 16.50 2.25 -9.87
N THR A 226 17.51 1.40 -9.63
CA THR A 226 18.92 1.74 -9.91
C THR A 226 19.26 1.88 -11.40
N ARG A 227 18.43 1.38 -12.31
CA ARG A 227 18.64 1.54 -13.76
C ARG A 227 18.16 2.89 -14.32
N HIS A 228 17.38 3.66 -13.58
CA HIS A 228 16.89 4.98 -14.00
C HIS A 228 17.61 6.17 -13.35
N ALA A 229 18.44 5.94 -12.34
CA ALA A 229 19.36 6.93 -11.83
C ALA A 229 20.60 6.93 -12.73
N GLY A 230 20.60 7.74 -13.78
CA GLY A 230 21.78 8.02 -14.56
C GLY A 230 22.87 8.65 -13.67
N PRO A 231 24.16 8.53 -14.04
CA PRO A 231 25.23 9.12 -13.26
C PRO A 231 25.03 10.65 -13.17
N PRO A 232 25.34 11.27 -12.02
CA PRO A 232 25.31 12.72 -11.92
C PRO A 232 26.33 13.33 -12.87
N ALA A 233 25.91 14.38 -13.56
CA ALA A 233 26.73 15.17 -14.47
C ALA A 233 27.81 15.94 -13.72
#